data_f0104d22fbffed98c4e6e66a47b7c944
#
_entry.id   f0104d22fbffed98c4e6e66a47b7c944
#
_cell.length_a   1.000
_cell.length_b   1.000
_cell.length_c   1.000
_cell.angle_alpha   90.00
_cell.angle_beta   90.00
_cell.angle_gamma   90.00
#
_symmetry.space_group_name_H-M   'P 1'
#
loop_
_entity.id
_entity.type
_entity.pdbx_description
1 polymer ?
#
loop_
_entity_poly.entity_id
_entity_poly.type
_entity_poly.pdbx_seq_one_letter_code
_entity_poly.pdbx_strand_id
1 'polypeptide(L)'
;MGRTCIRVAWDNSLAGRNRTGTGVYASELVEKLAARTDIQLHVFTGYNVGRQGEGLFALAVRGLAGLCWSNLSFPHLLKKGRFDLLHSPAFVLPLRCPCPTVVTIHDLTFRFFPEHFDRRWQVYLNGIMPSVLRSTSAVICPSEYTRIDLLRGYDVAPNKVHVVHNGVEHERFHPGARLGNDWARQLGIRAGYLLHVGALSERKNIPTLLRAVGRLRAESFWGDRQLVLAGAEVPRMQGAARIHELIRALELDGNVILAGHVPNEEVPGLYANASMLVMPSFYEGFGLPILESMASGTPVIASNTSSLPEVAGQAAILFPPNDHILLASAIADLLKNRTLAEELRRKGLVRASQFSWERTAEETVSVYRSLANS
;
A
#
# COMPACT_ATOMS: atom_id res chain seq x y z
N MET A 1 -29.47 -22.64 14.85
CA MET A 1 -28.17 -22.47 15.56
C MET A 1 -27.13 -22.14 14.52
N GLY A 2 -26.71 -20.87 14.46
CA GLY A 2 -25.67 -20.43 13.53
C GLY A 2 -24.36 -21.16 13.81
N ARG A 3 -23.63 -21.55 12.75
CA ARG A 3 -22.29 -22.13 12.90
C ARG A 3 -21.40 -21.17 13.71
N THR A 4 -20.82 -21.66 14.79
CA THR A 4 -19.98 -20.86 15.70
C THR A 4 -18.61 -20.53 15.10
N CYS A 5 -18.19 -21.17 14.00
CA CYS A 5 -16.89 -21.00 13.36
C CYS A 5 -17.03 -21.04 11.83
N ILE A 6 -16.49 -20.02 11.15
CA ILE A 6 -16.48 -19.89 9.68
C ILE A 6 -15.20 -20.48 9.13
N ARG A 7 -15.30 -21.40 8.15
CA ARG A 7 -14.17 -22.01 7.45
C ARG A 7 -13.81 -21.17 6.24
N VAL A 8 -12.71 -20.46 6.31
CA VAL A 8 -12.24 -19.53 5.27
C VAL A 8 -11.08 -20.14 4.50
N ALA A 9 -11.20 -20.22 3.18
CA ALA A 9 -10.08 -20.42 2.30
C ALA A 9 -9.45 -19.05 1.96
N TRP A 10 -8.15 -18.92 2.15
CA TRP A 10 -7.40 -17.70 1.82
C TRP A 10 -6.45 -17.97 0.66
N ASP A 11 -6.61 -17.25 -0.45
CA ASP A 11 -5.72 -17.37 -1.62
C ASP A 11 -4.53 -16.43 -1.53
N ASN A 12 -3.41 -16.91 -1.01
CA ASN A 12 -2.15 -16.17 -0.89
C ASN A 12 -1.23 -16.28 -2.12
N SER A 13 -1.72 -16.79 -3.23
CA SER A 13 -0.91 -17.11 -4.42
C SER A 13 -0.21 -15.89 -5.01
N LEU A 14 -0.86 -14.71 -4.99
CA LEU A 14 -0.33 -13.45 -5.52
C LEU A 14 0.21 -12.54 -4.42
N ALA A 15 -0.55 -12.37 -3.34
CA ALA A 15 -0.22 -11.42 -2.27
C ALA A 15 1.00 -11.86 -1.44
N GLY A 16 1.12 -13.14 -1.12
CA GLY A 16 2.20 -13.69 -0.29
C GLY A 16 3.62 -13.57 -0.89
N ARG A 17 3.74 -13.18 -2.15
CA ARG A 17 5.02 -12.93 -2.85
C ARG A 17 5.33 -11.44 -2.99
N ASN A 18 4.42 -10.59 -2.61
CA ASN A 18 4.50 -9.17 -2.84
C ASN A 18 5.02 -8.45 -1.59
N ARG A 19 6.12 -7.69 -1.74
CA ARG A 19 6.69 -6.85 -0.67
C ARG A 19 6.12 -5.42 -0.68
N THR A 20 4.99 -5.21 -1.35
CA THR A 20 4.27 -3.93 -1.41
C THR A 20 3.15 -3.88 -0.37
N GLY A 21 2.38 -2.80 -0.35
CA GLY A 21 1.22 -2.63 0.54
C GLY A 21 0.22 -3.79 0.48
N THR A 22 0.03 -4.43 -0.68
CA THR A 22 -0.81 -5.64 -0.82
C THR A 22 -0.26 -6.83 -0.01
N GLY A 23 1.06 -7.00 0.01
CA GLY A 23 1.70 -8.06 0.79
C GLY A 23 1.62 -7.79 2.29
N VAL A 24 1.81 -6.53 2.72
CA VAL A 24 1.61 -6.12 4.11
C VAL A 24 0.17 -6.42 4.53
N TYR A 25 -0.83 -5.96 3.78
CA TYR A 25 -2.24 -6.26 4.03
C TYR A 25 -2.49 -7.76 4.20
N ALA A 26 -1.98 -8.57 3.27
CA ALA A 26 -2.23 -10.01 3.29
C ALA A 26 -1.59 -10.71 4.50
N SER A 27 -0.36 -10.34 4.88
CA SER A 27 0.33 -10.94 6.02
C SER A 27 -0.31 -10.55 7.34
N GLU A 28 -0.57 -9.26 7.54
CA GLU A 28 -1.17 -8.73 8.75
C GLU A 28 -2.59 -9.29 8.98
N LEU A 29 -3.42 -9.27 7.93
CA LEU A 29 -4.79 -9.76 8.05
C LEU A 29 -4.84 -11.27 8.28
N VAL A 30 -3.97 -12.06 7.64
CA VAL A 30 -3.84 -13.51 7.90
C VAL A 30 -3.48 -13.78 9.36
N GLU A 31 -2.52 -13.03 9.92
CA GLU A 31 -2.12 -13.18 11.31
C GLU A 31 -3.29 -12.92 12.27
N LYS A 32 -3.98 -11.80 12.09
CA LYS A 32 -5.12 -11.44 12.95
C LYS A 32 -6.32 -12.38 12.77
N LEU A 33 -6.60 -12.85 11.55
CA LEU A 33 -7.67 -13.83 11.31
C LEU A 33 -7.34 -15.21 11.90
N ALA A 34 -6.07 -15.65 11.82
CA ALA A 34 -5.64 -16.94 12.37
C ALA A 34 -5.68 -16.99 13.91
N ALA A 35 -5.55 -15.84 14.57
CA ALA A 35 -5.65 -15.72 16.03
C ALA A 35 -7.09 -15.81 16.56
N ARG A 36 -8.11 -15.75 15.68
CA ARG A 36 -9.52 -15.75 16.08
C ARG A 36 -10.08 -17.15 16.29
N THR A 37 -10.87 -17.33 17.31
CA THR A 37 -11.53 -18.61 17.64
C THR A 37 -12.80 -18.88 16.79
N ASP A 38 -13.38 -17.83 16.21
CA ASP A 38 -14.58 -17.92 15.35
C ASP A 38 -14.26 -18.07 13.86
N ILE A 39 -12.96 -18.15 13.49
CA ILE A 39 -12.48 -18.36 12.12
C ILE A 39 -11.56 -19.57 12.06
N GLN A 40 -11.83 -20.48 11.13
CA GLN A 40 -10.92 -21.55 10.75
C GLN A 40 -10.26 -21.17 9.40
N LEU A 41 -9.08 -20.57 9.47
CA LEU A 41 -8.37 -20.07 8.29
C LEU A 41 -7.49 -21.16 7.66
N HIS A 42 -7.61 -21.34 6.34
CA HIS A 42 -6.76 -22.22 5.53
C HIS A 42 -6.09 -21.42 4.42
N VAL A 43 -4.78 -21.24 4.53
CA VAL A 43 -3.99 -20.43 3.60
C VAL A 43 -3.44 -21.28 2.45
N PHE A 44 -3.77 -20.92 1.22
CA PHE A 44 -3.28 -21.56 0.00
C PHE A 44 -2.24 -20.66 -0.67
N THR A 45 -1.02 -21.16 -0.87
CA THR A 45 0.11 -20.39 -1.44
C THR A 45 0.25 -20.56 -2.96
N GLY A 46 -0.64 -21.29 -3.58
CA GLY A 46 -0.64 -21.54 -5.02
C GLY A 46 0.43 -22.52 -5.50
N TYR A 47 0.51 -22.71 -6.82
CA TYR A 47 1.52 -23.58 -7.43
C TYR A 47 2.88 -22.90 -7.44
N ASN A 48 3.83 -23.46 -6.70
CA ASN A 48 5.18 -22.92 -6.55
C ASN A 48 6.10 -23.46 -7.67
N VAL A 49 6.06 -22.83 -8.85
CA VAL A 49 7.12 -23.06 -9.87
C VAL A 49 8.29 -22.17 -9.51
N GLY A 50 9.38 -22.77 -9.05
CA GLY A 50 10.62 -22.06 -8.70
C GLY A 50 11.10 -21.13 -9.84
N ARG A 51 11.77 -20.05 -9.47
CA ARG A 51 12.35 -19.04 -10.36
C ARG A 51 13.63 -19.55 -11.08
N GLN A 52 13.61 -20.70 -11.73
CA GLN A 52 14.76 -21.15 -12.52
C GLN A 52 14.39 -21.10 -14.02
N GLY A 53 15.10 -20.26 -14.77
CA GLY A 53 15.02 -20.14 -16.24
C GLY A 53 14.13 -19.00 -16.75
N GLU A 54 14.74 -17.95 -17.30
CA GLU A 54 14.06 -16.76 -17.85
C GLU A 54 13.66 -16.88 -19.32
N GLY A 55 13.48 -18.08 -19.87
CA GLY A 55 13.08 -18.29 -21.27
C GLY A 55 11.57 -18.09 -21.49
N LEU A 56 11.17 -17.63 -22.69
CA LEU A 56 9.76 -17.49 -23.12
C LEU A 56 8.95 -18.77 -22.91
N PHE A 57 9.55 -19.93 -23.11
CA PHE A 57 8.93 -21.24 -22.87
C PHE A 57 8.61 -21.47 -21.39
N ALA A 58 9.53 -21.12 -20.48
CA ALA A 58 9.31 -21.22 -19.03
C ALA A 58 8.21 -20.28 -18.52
N LEU A 59 8.07 -19.10 -19.14
CA LEU A 59 6.97 -18.16 -18.89
C LEU A 59 5.62 -18.71 -19.35
N ALA A 60 5.57 -19.33 -20.53
CA ALA A 60 4.34 -19.94 -21.06
C ALA A 60 3.90 -21.14 -20.20
N VAL A 61 4.83 -22.02 -19.81
CA VAL A 61 4.55 -23.18 -18.94
C VAL A 61 4.05 -22.72 -17.57
N ARG A 62 4.64 -21.66 -16.99
CA ARG A 62 4.17 -21.07 -15.72
C ARG A 62 2.77 -20.47 -15.86
N GLY A 63 2.50 -19.77 -16.95
CA GLY A 63 1.17 -19.23 -17.24
C GLY A 63 0.10 -20.33 -17.33
N LEU A 64 0.37 -21.40 -18.07
CA LEU A 64 -0.51 -22.55 -18.18
C LEU A 64 -0.69 -23.27 -16.85
N ALA A 65 0.39 -23.52 -16.10
CA ALA A 65 0.33 -24.14 -14.79
C ALA A 65 -0.47 -23.29 -13.78
N GLY A 66 -0.32 -21.96 -13.82
CA GLY A 66 -1.12 -21.03 -13.02
C GLY A 66 -2.61 -21.06 -13.39
N LEU A 67 -2.94 -21.10 -14.67
CA LEU A 67 -4.32 -21.24 -15.15
C LEU A 67 -4.93 -22.60 -14.76
N CYS A 68 -4.19 -23.70 -14.89
CA CYS A 68 -4.64 -25.03 -14.44
C CYS A 68 -4.83 -25.06 -12.92
N TRP A 69 -3.90 -24.48 -12.16
CA TRP A 69 -4.06 -24.37 -10.72
C TRP A 69 -5.33 -23.59 -10.37
N SER A 70 -5.46 -22.35 -10.85
CA SER A 70 -6.55 -21.47 -10.48
C SER A 70 -7.93 -21.98 -10.90
N ASN A 71 -8.04 -22.72 -12.02
CA ASN A 71 -9.34 -23.08 -12.60
C ASN A 71 -9.70 -24.56 -12.51
N LEU A 72 -8.76 -25.44 -12.18
CA LEU A 72 -9.02 -26.87 -12.04
C LEU A 72 -8.67 -27.38 -10.63
N SER A 73 -7.41 -27.27 -10.23
CA SER A 73 -6.93 -27.85 -8.97
C SER A 73 -7.48 -27.11 -7.75
N PHE A 74 -7.45 -25.80 -7.74
CA PHE A 74 -7.89 -24.98 -6.60
C PHE A 74 -9.40 -25.09 -6.35
N PRO A 75 -10.30 -24.98 -7.34
CA PRO A 75 -11.73 -25.24 -7.14
C PRO A 75 -12.04 -26.64 -6.63
N HIS A 76 -11.28 -27.66 -7.09
CA HIS A 76 -11.44 -29.03 -6.57
C HIS A 76 -11.05 -29.13 -5.08
N LEU A 77 -9.94 -28.49 -4.67
CA LEU A 77 -9.53 -28.42 -3.26
C LEU A 77 -10.56 -27.68 -2.40
N LEU A 78 -11.10 -26.56 -2.91
CA LEU A 78 -12.15 -25.80 -2.23
C LEU A 78 -13.41 -26.66 -2.01
N LYS A 79 -13.85 -27.40 -3.02
CA LYS A 79 -15.00 -28.30 -2.93
C LYS A 79 -14.75 -29.43 -1.91
N LYS A 80 -13.58 -30.07 -1.95
CA LYS A 80 -13.19 -31.14 -1.02
C LYS A 80 -13.10 -30.63 0.41
N GLY A 81 -12.58 -29.40 0.60
CA GLY A 81 -12.40 -28.77 1.90
C GLY A 81 -13.70 -28.27 2.54
N ARG A 82 -14.81 -28.18 1.80
CA ARG A 82 -16.12 -27.66 2.27
C ARG A 82 -15.99 -26.31 2.99
N PHE A 83 -15.30 -25.34 2.35
CA PHE A 83 -15.15 -23.99 2.86
C PHE A 83 -16.47 -23.22 2.77
N ASP A 84 -16.73 -22.36 3.75
CA ASP A 84 -17.90 -21.49 3.77
C ASP A 84 -17.71 -20.31 2.80
N LEU A 85 -16.46 -19.86 2.61
CA LEU A 85 -16.08 -18.85 1.61
C LEU A 85 -14.61 -18.94 1.21
N LEU A 86 -14.29 -18.32 0.05
CA LEU A 86 -12.93 -18.02 -0.40
C LEU A 86 -12.69 -16.52 -0.32
N HIS A 87 -11.58 -16.09 0.32
CA HIS A 87 -11.09 -14.72 0.22
C HIS A 87 -9.80 -14.66 -0.61
N SER A 88 -9.82 -13.87 -1.67
CA SER A 88 -8.63 -13.48 -2.42
C SER A 88 -8.23 -12.05 -2.05
N PRO A 89 -7.05 -11.83 -1.43
CA PRO A 89 -6.55 -10.51 -1.07
C PRO A 89 -5.99 -9.73 -2.27
N ALA A 90 -6.25 -10.20 -3.49
CA ALA A 90 -5.81 -9.59 -4.74
C ALA A 90 -6.91 -9.76 -5.81
N PHE A 91 -6.67 -9.21 -7.01
CA PHE A 91 -7.65 -9.07 -8.09
C PHE A 91 -8.10 -10.38 -8.78
N VAL A 92 -7.62 -11.56 -8.37
CA VAL A 92 -7.83 -12.81 -9.12
C VAL A 92 -8.66 -13.79 -8.34
N LEU A 93 -9.66 -14.36 -9.02
CA LEU A 93 -10.49 -15.44 -8.53
C LEU A 93 -10.52 -16.60 -9.54
N PRO A 94 -10.80 -17.84 -9.12
CA PRO A 94 -11.16 -18.92 -10.01
C PRO A 94 -12.40 -18.54 -10.85
N LEU A 95 -12.44 -18.94 -12.13
CA LEU A 95 -13.61 -18.70 -13.00
C LEU A 95 -14.87 -19.33 -12.46
N ARG A 96 -14.74 -20.43 -11.71
CA ARG A 96 -15.84 -21.11 -11.00
C ARG A 96 -15.38 -21.44 -9.60
N CYS A 97 -16.09 -20.90 -8.61
CA CYS A 97 -15.84 -21.18 -7.21
C CYS A 97 -17.02 -21.96 -6.60
N PRO A 98 -16.77 -23.04 -5.83
CA PRO A 98 -17.83 -23.84 -5.23
C PRO A 98 -18.44 -23.22 -3.96
N CYS A 99 -17.95 -22.08 -3.51
CA CYS A 99 -18.41 -21.35 -2.33
C CYS A 99 -18.46 -19.84 -2.62
N PRO A 100 -19.13 -19.04 -1.79
CA PRO A 100 -19.09 -17.59 -1.85
C PRO A 100 -17.67 -17.05 -1.87
N THR A 101 -17.45 -15.93 -2.58
CA THR A 101 -16.12 -15.35 -2.75
C THR A 101 -16.08 -13.91 -2.27
N VAL A 102 -14.97 -13.56 -1.62
CA VAL A 102 -14.59 -12.19 -1.26
C VAL A 102 -13.31 -11.84 -2.00
N VAL A 103 -13.25 -10.66 -2.60
CA VAL A 103 -12.03 -10.13 -3.23
C VAL A 103 -11.68 -8.77 -2.63
N THR A 104 -10.40 -8.54 -2.34
CA THR A 104 -9.93 -7.21 -1.96
C THR A 104 -9.36 -6.49 -3.18
N ILE A 105 -9.89 -5.30 -3.46
CA ILE A 105 -9.44 -4.39 -4.51
C ILE A 105 -8.69 -3.23 -3.85
N HIS A 106 -7.35 -3.27 -3.90
CA HIS A 106 -6.52 -2.28 -3.22
C HIS A 106 -6.52 -0.92 -3.89
N ASP A 107 -6.47 -0.88 -5.20
CA ASP A 107 -6.56 0.34 -6.02
C ASP A 107 -7.01 -0.01 -7.44
N LEU A 108 -7.22 1.02 -8.25
CA LEU A 108 -7.57 0.90 -9.66
C LEU A 108 -6.62 1.73 -10.54
N THR A 109 -5.35 1.80 -10.15
CA THR A 109 -4.29 2.51 -10.89
C THR A 109 -4.26 2.09 -12.36
N PHE A 110 -4.36 0.79 -12.65
CA PHE A 110 -4.35 0.24 -14.01
C PHE A 110 -5.50 0.76 -14.89
N ARG A 111 -6.57 1.26 -14.29
CA ARG A 111 -7.77 1.75 -14.97
C ARG A 111 -7.77 3.25 -15.16
N PHE A 112 -7.43 4.01 -14.10
CA PHE A 112 -7.55 5.47 -14.05
C PHE A 112 -6.22 6.20 -14.34
N PHE A 113 -5.09 5.52 -14.16
CA PHE A 113 -3.74 6.04 -14.42
C PHE A 113 -2.93 5.03 -15.23
N PRO A 114 -3.42 4.63 -16.42
CA PRO A 114 -2.82 3.58 -17.23
C PRO A 114 -1.38 3.86 -17.64
N GLU A 115 -1.02 5.13 -17.81
CA GLU A 115 0.34 5.59 -18.12
C GLU A 115 1.35 5.27 -17.00
N HIS A 116 0.89 5.09 -15.75
CA HIS A 116 1.69 4.75 -14.58
C HIS A 116 1.71 3.24 -14.26
N PHE A 117 1.21 2.41 -15.18
CA PHE A 117 1.08 0.97 -14.96
C PHE A 117 1.69 0.14 -16.10
N ASP A 118 2.22 -1.05 -15.79
CA ASP A 118 2.72 -1.96 -16.84
C ASP A 118 1.59 -2.34 -17.81
N ARG A 119 1.80 -2.09 -19.11
CA ARG A 119 0.78 -2.26 -20.15
C ARG A 119 0.23 -3.68 -20.25
N ARG A 120 1.06 -4.71 -20.00
CA ARG A 120 0.62 -6.11 -20.08
C ARG A 120 -0.31 -6.45 -18.93
N TRP A 121 0.06 -6.01 -17.72
CA TRP A 121 -0.78 -6.13 -16.54
C TRP A 121 -2.06 -5.31 -16.66
N GLN A 122 -1.99 -4.11 -17.22
CA GLN A 122 -3.15 -3.27 -17.47
C GLN A 122 -4.17 -3.98 -18.38
N VAL A 123 -3.72 -4.53 -19.53
CA VAL A 123 -4.58 -5.27 -20.45
C VAL A 123 -5.19 -6.49 -19.76
N TYR A 124 -4.39 -7.25 -19.04
CA TYR A 124 -4.83 -8.42 -18.31
C TYR A 124 -5.90 -8.07 -17.26
N LEU A 125 -5.63 -7.09 -16.37
CA LEU A 125 -6.55 -6.71 -15.31
C LEU A 125 -7.84 -6.11 -15.87
N ASN A 126 -7.78 -5.24 -16.88
CA ASN A 126 -8.99 -4.71 -17.53
C ASN A 126 -9.84 -5.82 -18.17
N GLY A 127 -9.20 -6.88 -18.68
CA GLY A 127 -9.89 -8.03 -19.25
C GLY A 127 -10.60 -8.92 -18.21
N ILE A 128 -9.96 -9.18 -17.07
CA ILE A 128 -10.50 -10.11 -16.08
C ILE A 128 -11.46 -9.45 -15.06
N MET A 129 -11.25 -8.17 -14.73
CA MET A 129 -12.01 -7.47 -13.69
C MET A 129 -13.53 -7.56 -13.85
N PRO A 130 -14.13 -7.37 -15.05
CA PRO A 130 -15.57 -7.51 -15.19
C PRO A 130 -16.10 -8.91 -14.81
N SER A 131 -15.31 -9.95 -15.09
CA SER A 131 -15.67 -11.33 -14.73
C SER A 131 -15.51 -11.59 -13.23
N VAL A 132 -14.44 -11.11 -12.64
CA VAL A 132 -14.18 -11.18 -11.19
C VAL A 132 -15.31 -10.51 -10.43
N LEU A 133 -15.66 -9.27 -10.79
CA LEU A 133 -16.70 -8.50 -10.11
C LEU A 133 -18.10 -9.09 -10.27
N ARG A 134 -18.42 -9.71 -11.42
CA ARG A 134 -19.69 -10.43 -11.61
C ARG A 134 -19.79 -11.67 -10.74
N SER A 135 -18.70 -12.43 -10.63
CA SER A 135 -18.69 -13.71 -9.92
C SER A 135 -18.48 -13.59 -8.41
N THR A 136 -17.93 -12.46 -7.94
CA THR A 136 -17.69 -12.28 -6.51
C THR A 136 -18.97 -12.01 -5.72
N SER A 137 -19.04 -12.55 -4.50
CA SER A 137 -20.17 -12.33 -3.58
C SER A 137 -20.01 -11.00 -2.84
N ALA A 138 -18.78 -10.61 -2.47
CA ALA A 138 -18.46 -9.32 -1.87
C ALA A 138 -17.08 -8.81 -2.31
N VAL A 139 -16.94 -7.49 -2.34
CA VAL A 139 -15.68 -6.77 -2.61
C VAL A 139 -15.32 -5.96 -1.38
N ILE A 140 -14.08 -6.05 -0.94
CA ILE A 140 -13.49 -5.18 0.08
C ILE A 140 -12.61 -4.13 -0.61
N CYS A 141 -12.81 -2.87 -0.25
CA CYS A 141 -11.96 -1.74 -0.65
C CYS A 141 -11.31 -1.13 0.60
N PRO A 142 -10.02 -0.77 0.57
CA PRO A 142 -9.33 -0.24 1.75
C PRO A 142 -9.69 1.22 2.04
N SER A 143 -10.43 1.89 1.16
CA SER A 143 -10.86 3.28 1.34
C SER A 143 -12.18 3.54 0.62
N GLU A 144 -12.90 4.57 1.08
CA GLU A 144 -14.09 5.06 0.39
C GLU A 144 -13.75 5.55 -1.02
N TYR A 145 -12.55 6.14 -1.19
CA TYR A 145 -12.10 6.58 -2.50
C TYR A 145 -11.97 5.40 -3.49
N THR A 146 -11.35 4.28 -3.07
CA THR A 146 -11.28 3.07 -3.90
C THR A 146 -12.66 2.49 -4.20
N ARG A 147 -13.61 2.54 -3.24
CA ARG A 147 -14.99 2.14 -3.47
C ARG A 147 -15.67 2.99 -4.54
N ILE A 148 -15.54 4.31 -4.45
CA ILE A 148 -16.09 5.24 -5.44
C ILE A 148 -15.52 4.98 -6.83
N ASP A 149 -14.20 4.81 -6.94
CA ASP A 149 -13.53 4.52 -8.21
C ASP A 149 -14.00 3.18 -8.80
N LEU A 150 -14.18 2.16 -7.94
CA LEU A 150 -14.70 0.87 -8.39
C LEU A 150 -16.12 0.99 -8.97
N LEU A 151 -17.01 1.70 -8.29
CA LEU A 151 -18.39 1.92 -8.73
C LEU A 151 -18.47 2.79 -9.99
N ARG A 152 -17.51 3.71 -10.19
CA ARG A 152 -17.42 4.53 -11.42
C ARG A 152 -16.84 3.76 -12.59
N GLY A 153 -15.91 2.86 -12.33
CA GLY A 153 -15.16 2.15 -13.36
C GLY A 153 -15.84 0.87 -13.85
N TYR A 154 -16.73 0.30 -13.05
CA TYR A 154 -17.32 -1.02 -13.30
C TYR A 154 -18.77 -1.09 -12.88
N ASP A 155 -19.54 -1.93 -13.61
CA ASP A 155 -20.91 -2.30 -13.24
C ASP A 155 -20.86 -3.35 -12.12
N VAL A 156 -20.90 -2.90 -10.88
CA VAL A 156 -20.95 -3.72 -9.67
C VAL A 156 -21.99 -3.18 -8.71
N ALA A 157 -22.81 -4.06 -8.14
CA ALA A 157 -23.86 -3.66 -7.22
C ALA A 157 -23.28 -3.03 -5.95
N PRO A 158 -23.68 -1.81 -5.56
CA PRO A 158 -23.10 -1.08 -4.43
C PRO A 158 -23.15 -1.83 -3.09
N ASN A 159 -24.17 -2.66 -2.89
CA ASN A 159 -24.35 -3.47 -1.68
C ASN A 159 -23.36 -4.63 -1.56
N LYS A 160 -22.64 -4.97 -2.64
CA LYS A 160 -21.53 -5.94 -2.61
C LYS A 160 -20.20 -5.30 -2.20
N VAL A 161 -20.08 -3.97 -2.20
CA VAL A 161 -18.80 -3.28 -2.01
C VAL A 161 -18.73 -2.70 -0.60
N HIS A 162 -17.80 -3.22 0.18
CA HIS A 162 -17.57 -2.88 1.58
C HIS A 162 -16.25 -2.11 1.73
N VAL A 163 -16.26 -1.04 2.50
CA VAL A 163 -15.03 -0.34 2.90
C VAL A 163 -14.55 -0.95 4.20
N VAL A 164 -13.31 -1.45 4.19
CA VAL A 164 -12.61 -1.96 5.36
C VAL A 164 -11.22 -1.36 5.35
N HIS A 165 -10.97 -0.40 6.22
CA HIS A 165 -9.70 0.30 6.28
C HIS A 165 -8.56 -0.62 6.71
N ASN A 166 -7.37 -0.40 6.15
CA ASN A 166 -6.17 -1.07 6.62
C ASN A 166 -5.76 -0.54 8.00
N GLY A 167 -5.05 -1.38 8.76
CA GLY A 167 -4.49 -1.02 10.06
C GLY A 167 -3.03 -0.57 9.99
N VAL A 168 -2.48 -0.27 11.17
CA VAL A 168 -1.06 -0.09 11.43
C VAL A 168 -0.67 -0.87 12.68
N GLU A 169 0.55 -1.43 12.73
CA GLU A 169 1.10 -2.14 13.88
C GLU A 169 1.65 -1.13 14.90
N HIS A 170 0.88 -0.81 15.95
CA HIS A 170 1.27 0.17 16.96
C HIS A 170 2.45 -0.27 17.83
N GLU A 171 2.66 -1.58 18.00
CA GLU A 171 3.81 -2.12 18.72
C GLU A 171 5.12 -1.90 17.96
N ARG A 172 5.03 -1.87 16.66
CA ARG A 172 6.16 -1.70 15.75
C ARG A 172 6.41 -0.24 15.39
N PHE A 173 5.34 0.48 15.03
CA PHE A 173 5.39 1.90 14.66
C PHE A 173 5.03 2.76 15.86
N HIS A 174 6.03 3.34 16.52
CA HIS A 174 5.85 4.20 17.70
C HIS A 174 6.99 5.23 17.80
N PRO A 175 6.80 6.36 18.53
CA PRO A 175 7.80 7.43 18.59
C PRO A 175 9.16 7.04 19.17
N GLY A 176 9.21 5.94 19.91
CA GLY A 176 10.46 5.41 20.51
C GLY A 176 11.22 4.42 19.61
N ALA A 177 10.75 4.16 18.38
CA ALA A 177 11.42 3.25 17.46
C ALA A 177 12.81 3.79 17.08
N ARG A 178 13.81 2.91 17.07
CA ARG A 178 15.20 3.30 16.82
C ARG A 178 15.60 2.91 15.41
N LEU A 179 16.31 3.80 14.76
CA LEU A 179 16.98 3.52 13.47
C LEU A 179 18.31 2.83 13.76
N GLY A 180 18.60 1.75 13.06
CA GLY A 180 19.83 1.01 13.21
C GLY A 180 21.04 1.87 12.81
N ASN A 181 21.98 2.06 13.75
CA ASN A 181 23.11 2.95 13.54
C ASN A 181 23.98 2.55 12.36
N ASP A 182 24.20 1.24 12.15
CA ASP A 182 25.07 0.76 11.08
C ASP A 182 24.47 0.95 9.70
N TRP A 183 23.17 0.65 9.53
CA TRP A 183 22.48 0.86 8.27
C TRP A 183 22.39 2.35 7.92
N ALA A 184 21.96 3.19 8.85
CA ALA A 184 21.88 4.63 8.64
C ALA A 184 23.25 5.26 8.32
N ARG A 185 24.31 4.81 9.02
CA ARG A 185 25.68 5.29 8.81
C ARG A 185 26.23 4.89 7.43
N GLN A 186 25.96 3.66 6.97
CA GLN A 186 26.38 3.20 5.64
C GLN A 186 25.80 4.06 4.52
N LEU A 187 24.59 4.59 4.70
CA LEU A 187 23.92 5.46 3.76
C LEU A 187 24.17 6.96 4.02
N GLY A 188 24.89 7.31 5.07
CA GLY A 188 25.10 8.70 5.47
C GLY A 188 23.83 9.42 5.94
N ILE A 189 22.82 8.69 6.42
CA ILE A 189 21.58 9.24 6.93
C ILE A 189 21.79 9.85 8.32
N ARG A 190 21.40 11.11 8.50
CA ARG A 190 21.42 11.84 9.77
C ARG A 190 19.98 12.13 10.20
N ALA A 191 19.65 11.92 11.48
CA ALA A 191 18.31 12.19 12.00
C ALA A 191 17.79 13.60 11.65
N GLY A 192 16.47 13.74 11.53
CA GLY A 192 15.86 15.02 11.16
C GLY A 192 15.73 15.26 9.66
N TYR A 193 15.86 14.21 8.84
CA TYR A 193 15.63 14.27 7.38
C TYR A 193 14.15 14.41 7.03
N LEU A 194 13.88 14.87 5.80
CA LEU A 194 12.60 14.66 5.15
C LEU A 194 12.55 13.23 4.61
N LEU A 195 11.40 12.58 4.75
CA LEU A 195 11.23 11.19 4.34
C LEU A 195 10.16 11.07 3.25
N HIS A 196 10.45 10.25 2.25
CA HIS A 196 9.45 9.66 1.36
C HIS A 196 9.57 8.14 1.39
N VAL A 197 8.45 7.43 1.51
CA VAL A 197 8.41 5.96 1.51
C VAL A 197 7.51 5.45 0.39
N GLY A 198 8.07 4.62 -0.48
CA GLY A 198 7.37 3.98 -1.57
C GLY A 198 8.25 3.76 -2.78
N ALA A 199 7.85 2.84 -3.66
CA ALA A 199 8.56 2.60 -4.91
C ALA A 199 8.69 3.89 -5.73
N LEU A 200 9.87 4.16 -6.30
CA LEU A 200 10.16 5.37 -7.08
C LEU A 200 9.52 5.26 -8.46
N SER A 201 8.22 5.44 -8.52
CA SER A 201 7.39 5.40 -9.73
C SER A 201 6.78 6.78 -10.02
N GLU A 202 6.36 7.02 -11.25
CA GLU A 202 5.71 8.28 -11.65
C GLU A 202 4.47 8.60 -10.82
N ARG A 203 3.69 7.57 -10.44
CA ARG A 203 2.50 7.71 -9.59
C ARG A 203 2.82 8.34 -8.24
N LYS A 204 4.02 8.09 -7.70
CA LYS A 204 4.49 8.66 -6.43
C LYS A 204 4.92 10.12 -6.54
N ASN A 205 5.03 10.65 -7.75
CA ASN A 205 5.26 12.07 -8.04
C ASN A 205 6.50 12.68 -7.33
N ILE A 206 7.58 11.90 -7.27
CA ILE A 206 8.86 12.35 -6.70
C ILE A 206 9.38 13.64 -7.36
N PRO A 207 9.18 13.88 -8.68
CA PRO A 207 9.61 15.13 -9.31
C PRO A 207 9.05 16.40 -8.63
N THR A 208 7.80 16.39 -8.16
CA THR A 208 7.24 17.54 -7.43
C THR A 208 7.95 17.77 -6.09
N LEU A 209 8.28 16.70 -5.36
CA LEU A 209 9.05 16.80 -4.12
C LEU A 209 10.46 17.33 -4.37
N LEU A 210 11.16 16.83 -5.38
CA LEU A 210 12.50 17.30 -5.74
C LEU A 210 12.50 18.79 -6.12
N ARG A 211 11.49 19.25 -6.91
CA ARG A 211 11.36 20.67 -7.23
C ARG A 211 11.10 21.54 -6.00
N ALA A 212 10.29 21.07 -5.06
CA ALA A 212 10.05 21.78 -3.81
C ALA A 212 11.32 21.92 -2.98
N VAL A 213 12.11 20.84 -2.85
CA VAL A 213 13.41 20.87 -2.15
C VAL A 213 14.43 21.74 -2.89
N GLY A 214 14.51 21.62 -4.23
CA GLY A 214 15.38 22.45 -5.06
C GLY A 214 15.07 23.96 -4.92
N ARG A 215 13.78 24.32 -4.83
CA ARG A 215 13.36 25.69 -4.55
C ARG A 215 13.87 26.16 -3.17
N LEU A 216 13.69 25.36 -2.12
CA LEU A 216 14.16 25.70 -0.78
C LEU A 216 15.68 25.83 -0.71
N ARG A 217 16.40 25.02 -1.50
CA ARG A 217 17.86 25.14 -1.65
C ARG A 217 18.25 26.45 -2.34
N ALA A 218 17.62 26.79 -3.46
CA ALA A 218 17.89 28.03 -4.19
C ALA A 218 17.61 29.28 -3.32
N GLU A 219 16.63 29.21 -2.42
CA GLU A 219 16.32 30.25 -1.44
C GLU A 219 17.27 30.22 -0.21
N SER A 220 18.34 29.41 -0.22
CA SER A 220 19.31 29.20 0.87
C SER A 220 18.69 28.73 2.20
N PHE A 221 17.46 28.21 2.15
CA PHE A 221 16.75 27.73 3.34
C PHE A 221 17.06 26.25 3.65
N TRP A 222 17.36 25.45 2.63
CA TRP A 222 17.57 24.01 2.80
C TRP A 222 18.81 23.66 3.63
N GLY A 223 19.93 24.29 3.35
CA GLY A 223 21.22 24.04 4.02
C GLY A 223 21.72 22.61 3.76
N ASP A 224 22.18 21.96 4.80
CA ASP A 224 22.72 20.59 4.80
C ASP A 224 21.66 19.50 5.13
N ARG A 225 20.39 19.86 5.11
CA ARG A 225 19.28 18.92 5.34
C ARG A 225 19.25 17.84 4.28
N GLN A 226 18.72 16.69 4.67
CA GLN A 226 18.61 15.53 3.79
C GLN A 226 17.17 15.23 3.43
N LEU A 227 16.97 14.78 2.20
CA LEU A 227 15.76 14.10 1.74
C LEU A 227 16.09 12.62 1.54
N VAL A 228 15.46 11.74 2.30
CA VAL A 228 15.60 10.29 2.17
C VAL A 228 14.44 9.76 1.34
N LEU A 229 14.76 9.15 0.19
CA LEU A 229 13.82 8.45 -0.68
C LEU A 229 13.97 6.94 -0.44
N ALA A 230 13.06 6.39 0.37
CA ALA A 230 13.06 4.99 0.77
C ALA A 230 12.10 4.18 -0.12
N GLY A 231 12.65 3.30 -0.94
CA GLY A 231 11.89 2.44 -1.85
C GLY A 231 12.71 2.06 -3.07
N ALA A 232 12.38 0.89 -3.61
CA ALA A 232 13.09 0.38 -4.79
C ALA A 232 12.78 1.24 -6.04
N GLU A 233 13.79 1.44 -6.86
CA GLU A 233 13.60 1.86 -8.24
C GLU A 233 12.94 0.71 -9.01
N VAL A 234 11.91 1.03 -9.79
CA VAL A 234 11.23 0.03 -10.62
C VAL A 234 11.76 0.12 -12.04
N PRO A 235 12.66 -0.79 -12.47
CA PRO A 235 13.40 -0.68 -13.74
C PRO A 235 12.53 -0.61 -15.00
N ARG A 236 11.28 -1.06 -14.92
CA ARG A 236 10.32 -1.08 -16.05
C ARG A 236 9.30 0.07 -16.00
N MET A 237 9.31 0.89 -14.96
CA MET A 237 8.48 2.09 -14.86
C MET A 237 9.35 3.30 -15.20
N GLN A 238 8.91 4.09 -16.17
CA GLN A 238 9.57 5.36 -16.51
C GLN A 238 9.54 6.24 -15.26
N GLY A 239 10.68 6.55 -14.69
CA GLY A 239 10.71 7.36 -13.45
C GLY A 239 12.11 7.47 -12.85
N ALA A 240 12.84 6.37 -12.70
CA ALA A 240 14.12 6.37 -12.01
C ALA A 240 15.16 7.27 -12.73
N ALA A 241 15.34 7.13 -14.04
CA ALA A 241 16.26 7.97 -14.81
C ALA A 241 15.94 9.46 -14.66
N ARG A 242 14.66 9.82 -14.73
CA ARG A 242 14.20 11.20 -14.57
C ARG A 242 14.43 11.73 -13.14
N ILE A 243 14.38 10.89 -12.12
CA ILE A 243 14.70 11.27 -10.74
C ILE A 243 16.18 11.64 -10.63
N HIS A 244 17.09 10.80 -11.14
CA HIS A 244 18.53 11.08 -11.15
C HIS A 244 18.90 12.33 -11.95
N GLU A 245 18.29 12.52 -13.11
CA GLU A 245 18.45 13.74 -13.92
C GLU A 245 18.02 14.99 -13.15
N LEU A 246 16.88 14.91 -12.48
CA LEU A 246 16.32 16.04 -11.73
C LEU A 246 17.14 16.35 -10.48
N ILE A 247 17.67 15.36 -9.78
CA ILE A 247 18.60 15.56 -8.64
C ILE A 247 19.81 16.38 -9.10
N ARG A 248 20.43 15.98 -10.21
CA ARG A 248 21.58 16.72 -10.77
C ARG A 248 21.20 18.12 -11.24
N ALA A 249 20.11 18.26 -12.00
CA ALA A 249 19.66 19.54 -12.53
C ALA A 249 19.29 20.57 -11.44
N LEU A 250 18.86 20.10 -10.26
CA LEU A 250 18.55 20.92 -9.09
C LEU A 250 19.72 21.01 -8.09
N GLU A 251 20.88 20.47 -8.45
CA GLU A 251 22.09 20.44 -7.62
C GLU A 251 21.86 19.80 -6.23
N LEU A 252 21.07 18.73 -6.15
CA LEU A 252 20.68 18.08 -4.90
C LEU A 252 21.50 16.83 -4.56
N ASP A 253 22.60 16.54 -5.29
CA ASP A 253 23.39 15.31 -5.14
C ASP A 253 23.90 15.06 -3.71
N GLY A 254 24.21 16.11 -2.96
CA GLY A 254 24.63 16.02 -1.55
C GLY A 254 23.48 16.00 -0.54
N ASN A 255 22.25 16.24 -0.98
CA ASN A 255 21.07 16.39 -0.11
C ASN A 255 20.06 15.25 -0.23
N VAL A 256 20.06 14.53 -1.35
CA VAL A 256 19.12 13.42 -1.60
C VAL A 256 19.81 12.08 -1.42
N ILE A 257 19.24 11.25 -0.55
CA ILE A 257 19.70 9.89 -0.31
C ILE A 257 18.67 8.93 -0.92
N LEU A 258 19.10 8.15 -1.91
CA LEU A 258 18.33 7.05 -2.47
C LEU A 258 18.60 5.80 -1.63
N ALA A 259 17.75 5.53 -0.64
CA ALA A 259 17.94 4.45 0.31
C ALA A 259 17.63 3.05 -0.28
N GLY A 260 17.01 3.00 -1.46
CA GLY A 260 16.63 1.73 -2.05
C GLY A 260 15.63 0.95 -1.20
N HIS A 261 15.75 -0.36 -1.22
CA HIS A 261 14.93 -1.23 -0.36
C HIS A 261 15.40 -1.15 1.09
N VAL A 262 14.52 -0.74 1.98
CA VAL A 262 14.79 -0.66 3.42
C VAL A 262 14.48 -2.01 4.08
N PRO A 263 15.39 -2.55 4.92
CA PRO A 263 15.11 -3.73 5.74
C PRO A 263 13.88 -3.50 6.63
N ASN A 264 13.04 -4.52 6.78
CA ASN A 264 11.78 -4.39 7.53
C ASN A 264 11.98 -3.91 8.97
N GLU A 265 13.06 -4.32 9.61
CA GLU A 265 13.46 -3.93 10.97
C GLU A 265 13.83 -2.45 11.08
N GLU A 266 14.30 -1.84 10.00
CA GLU A 266 14.71 -0.43 9.98
C GLU A 266 13.56 0.54 9.69
N VAL A 267 12.47 0.04 9.07
CA VAL A 267 11.35 0.88 8.63
C VAL A 267 10.73 1.71 9.78
N PRO A 268 10.45 1.16 10.97
CA PRO A 268 9.88 1.96 12.07
C PRO A 268 10.82 3.08 12.54
N GLY A 269 12.10 2.74 12.68
CA GLY A 269 13.14 3.73 13.04
C GLY A 269 13.30 4.82 11.98
N LEU A 270 13.16 4.45 10.71
CA LEU A 270 13.21 5.41 9.62
C LEU A 270 12.08 6.46 9.72
N TYR A 271 10.87 6.07 10.07
CA TYR A 271 9.80 7.03 10.34
C TYR A 271 10.07 7.86 11.58
N ALA A 272 10.38 7.24 12.71
CA ALA A 272 10.50 7.91 14.00
C ALA A 272 11.64 8.96 14.06
N ASN A 273 12.66 8.83 13.21
CA ASN A 273 13.80 9.76 13.15
C ASN A 273 13.68 10.81 12.03
N ALA A 274 12.60 10.80 11.24
CA ALA A 274 12.33 11.82 10.24
C ALA A 274 11.71 13.09 10.88
N SER A 275 12.01 14.27 10.34
CA SER A 275 11.32 15.51 10.69
C SER A 275 9.87 15.51 10.19
N MET A 276 9.64 14.93 9.03
CA MET A 276 8.32 14.76 8.43
C MET A 276 8.34 13.71 7.31
N LEU A 277 7.17 13.13 7.07
CA LEU A 277 6.90 12.35 5.85
C LEU A 277 6.28 13.27 4.79
N VAL A 278 6.72 13.13 3.53
CA VAL A 278 6.09 13.80 2.38
C VAL A 278 5.59 12.75 1.39
N MET A 279 4.28 12.76 1.12
CA MET A 279 3.62 11.89 0.16
C MET A 279 2.96 12.70 -0.97
N PRO A 280 3.69 13.02 -2.06
CA PRO A 280 3.18 13.84 -3.15
C PRO A 280 2.40 13.04 -4.20
N SER A 281 1.99 11.82 -3.90
CA SER A 281 1.40 10.86 -4.83
C SER A 281 0.19 11.42 -5.58
N PHE A 282 0.09 11.12 -6.86
CA PHE A 282 -1.11 11.42 -7.65
C PHE A 282 -2.29 10.51 -7.27
N TYR A 283 -1.98 9.26 -6.92
CA TYR A 283 -3.01 8.26 -6.65
C TYR A 283 -2.51 7.20 -5.66
N GLU A 284 -3.33 6.87 -4.67
CA GLU A 284 -3.13 5.79 -3.70
C GLU A 284 -4.46 5.10 -3.41
N GLY A 285 -4.41 3.78 -3.21
CA GLY A 285 -5.61 3.05 -2.78
C GLY A 285 -5.93 3.22 -1.30
N PHE A 286 -4.90 3.51 -0.46
CA PHE A 286 -5.07 3.79 0.96
C PHE A 286 -4.04 4.79 1.47
N GLY A 287 -2.75 4.43 1.55
CA GLY A 287 -1.71 5.30 2.09
C GLY A 287 -1.15 4.81 3.42
N LEU A 288 -0.81 3.52 3.52
CA LEU A 288 -0.16 2.95 4.71
C LEU A 288 0.98 3.82 5.27
N PRO A 289 1.89 4.39 4.44
CA PRO A 289 2.97 5.23 4.95
C PRO A 289 2.50 6.43 5.77
N ILE A 290 1.30 6.98 5.52
CA ILE A 290 0.73 8.07 6.34
C ILE A 290 0.46 7.56 7.75
N LEU A 291 -0.18 6.40 7.89
CA LEU A 291 -0.49 5.82 9.21
C LEU A 291 0.77 5.40 9.95
N GLU A 292 1.73 4.79 9.26
CA GLU A 292 3.02 4.39 9.80
C GLU A 292 3.80 5.59 10.34
N SER A 293 3.83 6.70 9.56
CA SER A 293 4.42 7.96 9.97
C SER A 293 3.72 8.57 11.20
N MET A 294 2.40 8.64 11.17
CA MET A 294 1.58 9.17 12.26
C MET A 294 1.74 8.34 13.54
N ALA A 295 1.73 7.01 13.44
CA ALA A 295 1.96 6.11 14.57
C ALA A 295 3.37 6.25 15.15
N SER A 296 4.36 6.54 14.30
CA SER A 296 5.74 6.84 14.71
C SER A 296 5.92 8.26 15.27
N GLY A 297 4.84 9.06 15.35
CA GLY A 297 4.88 10.44 15.86
C GLY A 297 5.55 11.42 14.89
N THR A 298 5.58 11.12 13.61
CA THR A 298 6.21 11.95 12.58
C THR A 298 5.14 12.72 11.81
N PRO A 299 5.23 14.06 11.73
CA PRO A 299 4.29 14.89 10.97
C PRO A 299 4.22 14.50 9.50
N VAL A 300 3.07 14.72 8.86
CA VAL A 300 2.82 14.34 7.48
C VAL A 300 2.43 15.54 6.64
N ILE A 301 3.02 15.64 5.45
CA ILE A 301 2.55 16.47 4.33
C ILE A 301 2.14 15.52 3.19
N ALA A 302 0.92 15.61 2.71
CA ALA A 302 0.42 14.72 1.66
C ALA A 302 -0.35 15.47 0.59
N SER A 303 -0.44 14.88 -0.62
CA SER A 303 -1.32 15.44 -1.64
C SER A 303 -2.79 15.31 -1.24
N ASN A 304 -3.62 16.25 -1.71
CA ASN A 304 -5.06 16.32 -1.44
C ASN A 304 -5.89 15.46 -2.40
N THR A 305 -5.33 14.36 -2.88
CA THR A 305 -5.94 13.49 -3.90
C THR A 305 -6.11 12.06 -3.39
N SER A 306 -6.95 11.30 -4.07
CA SER A 306 -7.22 9.89 -3.81
C SER A 306 -7.64 9.61 -2.36
N SER A 307 -7.18 8.53 -1.76
CA SER A 307 -7.47 8.14 -0.38
C SER A 307 -6.68 8.93 0.67
N LEU A 308 -5.68 9.74 0.28
CA LEU A 308 -4.78 10.39 1.24
C LEU A 308 -5.50 11.35 2.20
N PRO A 309 -6.44 12.22 1.74
CA PRO A 309 -7.24 13.06 2.65
C PRO A 309 -8.10 12.24 3.63
N GLU A 310 -8.67 11.12 3.15
CA GLU A 310 -9.48 10.22 3.98
C GLU A 310 -8.64 9.62 5.11
N VAL A 311 -7.44 9.15 4.81
CA VAL A 311 -6.54 8.53 5.80
C VAL A 311 -5.95 9.57 6.73
N ALA A 312 -5.50 10.70 6.20
CA ALA A 312 -4.85 11.75 6.98
C ALA A 312 -5.82 12.52 7.91
N GLY A 313 -7.07 12.68 7.50
CA GLY A 313 -8.02 13.53 8.23
C GLY A 313 -7.47 14.95 8.40
N GLN A 314 -7.55 15.47 9.63
CA GLN A 314 -7.01 16.78 9.99
C GLN A 314 -5.59 16.72 10.61
N ALA A 315 -4.91 15.59 10.47
CA ALA A 315 -3.62 15.33 11.09
C ALA A 315 -2.42 15.50 10.11
N ALA A 316 -2.65 16.07 8.93
CA ALA A 316 -1.61 16.36 7.95
C ALA A 316 -1.83 17.71 7.28
N ILE A 317 -0.77 18.26 6.70
CA ILE A 317 -0.88 19.37 5.74
C ILE A 317 -1.16 18.77 4.38
N LEU A 318 -2.24 19.21 3.73
CA LEU A 318 -2.62 18.74 2.40
C LEU A 318 -2.29 19.80 1.34
N PHE A 319 -1.80 19.35 0.17
CA PHE A 319 -1.46 20.23 -0.94
C PHE A 319 -1.87 19.63 -2.30
N PRO A 320 -2.12 20.45 -3.35
CA PRO A 320 -2.36 19.95 -4.70
C PRO A 320 -1.10 19.25 -5.26
N PRO A 321 -1.18 18.04 -5.83
CA PRO A 321 -0.01 17.21 -6.17
C PRO A 321 0.92 17.84 -7.22
N ASN A 322 0.41 18.79 -8.03
CA ASN A 322 1.21 19.49 -9.04
C ASN A 322 1.85 20.78 -8.53
N ASP A 323 1.57 21.19 -7.28
CA ASP A 323 2.01 22.46 -6.73
C ASP A 323 3.24 22.32 -5.84
N HIS A 324 4.43 22.29 -6.48
CA HIS A 324 5.69 22.22 -5.76
C HIS A 324 6.01 23.51 -4.98
N ILE A 325 5.34 24.65 -5.30
CA ILE A 325 5.54 25.92 -4.58
C ILE A 325 4.83 25.85 -3.22
N LEU A 326 3.56 25.43 -3.21
CA LEU A 326 2.84 25.20 -1.95
C LEU A 326 3.49 24.10 -1.12
N LEU A 327 4.00 23.02 -1.75
CA LEU A 327 4.75 22.00 -1.05
C LEU A 327 6.01 22.56 -0.38
N ALA A 328 6.78 23.40 -1.09
CA ALA A 328 7.96 24.04 -0.52
C ALA A 328 7.60 24.94 0.67
N SER A 329 6.52 25.72 0.57
CA SER A 329 6.04 26.55 1.68
C SER A 329 5.64 25.68 2.88
N ALA A 330 4.86 24.62 2.67
CA ALA A 330 4.44 23.71 3.74
C ALA A 330 5.62 23.03 4.43
N ILE A 331 6.65 22.61 3.68
CA ILE A 331 7.90 22.07 4.24
C ILE A 331 8.60 23.14 5.09
N ALA A 332 8.78 24.35 4.56
CA ALA A 332 9.46 25.44 5.27
C ALA A 332 8.74 25.84 6.55
N ASP A 333 7.41 25.95 6.50
CA ASP A 333 6.57 26.29 7.64
C ASP A 333 6.68 25.23 8.75
N LEU A 334 6.63 23.97 8.39
CA LEU A 334 6.74 22.86 9.35
C LEU A 334 8.14 22.77 9.97
N LEU A 335 9.19 23.08 9.20
CA LEU A 335 10.58 23.13 9.72
C LEU A 335 10.84 24.33 10.64
N LYS A 336 10.16 25.47 10.41
CA LYS A 336 10.33 26.69 11.22
C LYS A 336 9.43 26.73 12.45
N ASN A 337 8.25 26.14 12.36
CA ASN A 337 7.22 26.25 13.38
C ASN A 337 7.12 24.97 14.22
N ARG A 338 7.88 24.95 15.33
CA ARG A 338 7.88 23.82 16.27
C ARG A 338 6.49 23.54 16.87
N THR A 339 5.71 24.58 17.13
CA THR A 339 4.33 24.43 17.66
C THR A 339 3.43 23.70 16.68
N LEU A 340 3.50 24.06 15.39
CA LEU A 340 2.74 23.37 14.33
C LEU A 340 3.20 21.90 14.21
N ALA A 341 4.51 21.65 14.26
CA ALA A 341 5.05 20.29 14.17
C ALA A 341 4.53 19.42 15.33
N GLU A 342 4.54 19.95 16.56
CA GLU A 342 4.07 19.23 17.75
C GLU A 342 2.54 19.02 17.73
N GLU A 343 1.79 19.99 17.22
CA GLU A 343 0.34 19.86 17.01
C GLU A 343 0.02 18.73 16.03
N LEU A 344 0.67 18.71 14.88
CA LEU A 344 0.48 17.67 13.87
C LEU A 344 0.92 16.29 14.37
N ARG A 345 2.03 16.23 15.11
CA ARG A 345 2.47 15.01 15.79
C ARG A 345 1.39 14.45 16.71
N ARG A 346 0.87 15.28 17.60
CA ARG A 346 -0.20 14.88 18.53
C ARG A 346 -1.47 14.44 17.79
N LYS A 347 -1.92 15.21 16.80
CA LYS A 347 -3.07 14.86 15.95
C LYS A 347 -2.83 13.55 15.18
N GLY A 348 -1.62 13.35 14.67
CA GLY A 348 -1.22 12.14 13.96
C GLY A 348 -1.31 10.88 14.82
N LEU A 349 -0.78 10.92 16.03
CA LEU A 349 -0.88 9.82 16.99
C LEU A 349 -2.34 9.45 17.29
N VAL A 350 -3.19 10.47 17.54
CA VAL A 350 -4.63 10.27 17.76
C VAL A 350 -5.30 9.72 16.50
N ARG A 351 -4.91 10.18 15.31
CA ARG A 351 -5.48 9.67 14.05
C ARG A 351 -5.08 8.22 13.82
N ALA A 352 -3.80 7.88 13.95
CA ALA A 352 -3.29 6.53 13.77
C ALA A 352 -3.94 5.53 14.73
N SER A 353 -4.23 5.91 15.99
CA SER A 353 -4.88 5.02 16.97
C SER A 353 -6.29 4.56 16.59
N GLN A 354 -6.91 5.18 15.58
CA GLN A 354 -8.21 4.78 15.04
C GLN A 354 -8.10 3.62 14.05
N PHE A 355 -6.89 3.23 13.64
CA PHE A 355 -6.62 2.21 12.64
C PHE A 355 -5.76 1.10 13.25
N SER A 356 -6.30 -0.11 13.30
CA SER A 356 -5.54 -1.29 13.73
C SER A 356 -5.88 -2.49 12.87
N TRP A 357 -4.97 -3.44 12.77
CA TRP A 357 -5.21 -4.68 12.03
C TRP A 357 -6.25 -5.56 12.71
N GLU A 358 -6.44 -5.44 14.02
CA GLU A 358 -7.52 -6.09 14.77
C GLU A 358 -8.89 -5.60 14.26
N ARG A 359 -9.05 -4.29 14.12
CA ARG A 359 -10.27 -3.68 13.58
C ARG A 359 -10.49 -4.08 12.12
N THR A 360 -9.43 -4.07 11.29
CA THR A 360 -9.48 -4.56 9.90
C THR A 360 -9.98 -6.00 9.84
N ALA A 361 -9.48 -6.88 10.73
CA ALA A 361 -9.91 -8.28 10.81
C ALA A 361 -11.37 -8.40 11.28
N GLU A 362 -11.79 -7.61 12.27
CA GLU A 362 -13.17 -7.61 12.77
C GLU A 362 -14.18 -7.19 11.70
N GLU A 363 -13.90 -6.08 11.00
CA GLU A 363 -14.73 -5.58 9.91
C GLU A 363 -14.76 -6.58 8.73
N THR A 364 -13.63 -7.23 8.42
CA THR A 364 -13.54 -8.30 7.40
C THR A 364 -14.41 -9.50 7.80
N VAL A 365 -14.35 -9.94 9.06
CA VAL A 365 -15.21 -11.05 9.56
C VAL A 365 -16.70 -10.68 9.53
N SER A 366 -17.04 -9.40 9.74
CA SER A 366 -18.43 -8.94 9.55
C SER A 366 -18.90 -9.17 8.12
N VAL A 367 -18.07 -8.90 7.12
CA VAL A 367 -18.37 -9.20 5.70
C VAL A 367 -18.51 -10.72 5.49
N TYR A 368 -17.64 -11.55 6.09
CA TYR A 368 -17.75 -13.01 5.98
C TYR A 368 -19.07 -13.53 6.55
N ARG A 369 -19.48 -13.03 7.72
CA ARG A 369 -20.74 -13.43 8.37
C ARG A 369 -21.97 -13.08 7.55
N SER A 370 -21.97 -11.95 6.86
CA SER A 370 -23.08 -11.57 5.98
C SER A 370 -23.27 -12.56 4.82
N LEU A 371 -22.18 -13.18 4.35
CA LEU A 371 -22.22 -14.18 3.26
C LEU A 371 -22.50 -15.61 3.77
N ALA A 372 -22.05 -15.97 4.96
CA ALA A 372 -22.24 -17.31 5.52
C ALA A 372 -23.70 -17.54 6.01
N ASN A 373 -24.45 -16.46 6.24
CA ASN A 373 -25.85 -16.50 6.70
C ASN A 373 -26.86 -16.35 5.53
N SER A 374 -26.37 -16.11 4.30
CA SER A 374 -27.18 -16.01 3.07
C SER A 374 -27.29 -17.38 2.37
#